data_b964aaeeaadc436286b664633aed1d29
#
_entry.id   b964aaeeaadc436286b664633aed1d29
#
_cell.length_a   1.000
_cell.length_b   1.000
_cell.length_c   1.000
_cell.angle_alpha   90.00
_cell.angle_beta   90.00
_cell.angle_gamma   90.00
#
_symmetry.space_group_name_H-M   'P 1'
#
loop_
_entity.id
_entity.type
_entity.pdbx_description
1 polymer ?
#
loop_
_entity_poly.entity_id
_entity_poly.type
_entity_poly.pdbx_seq_one_letter_code
_entity_poly.pdbx_strand_id
1 'polypeptide(L)'
;TLGAEIVRVPGNYEDAVLESSRVAQDADYYDANPGGTNTLQQLRGYAEIANEIYDELRDAPALGAVPGSNGTTLAGIYKGFMSLYRRGKISRLPRLVAGSAHSKNPIINAYVKNLAHCEDLDPEKMHESTVNEPLINWHSIDGEHALDAIRATEGWATDASDKNMLFFAKMLREQEGLDVLPASTAGLYALIRE
;
A
#
# COMPACT_ATOMS: atom_id res chain seq x y z
N THR A 1 14.52 -14.09 19.77
CA THR A 1 13.10 -13.69 19.82
C THR A 1 12.92 -12.65 20.88
N LEU A 2 12.16 -11.60 20.62
CA LEU A 2 11.86 -10.51 21.58
C LEU A 2 10.77 -10.88 22.60
N GLY A 3 10.51 -12.18 22.79
CA GLY A 3 9.52 -12.70 23.73
C GLY A 3 8.10 -12.77 23.19
N ALA A 4 7.90 -12.55 21.87
CA ALA A 4 6.59 -12.72 21.26
C ALA A 4 6.18 -14.19 21.18
N GLU A 5 4.94 -14.48 21.48
CA GLU A 5 4.32 -15.78 21.21
C GLU A 5 3.88 -15.83 19.73
N ILE A 6 4.18 -16.93 19.06
CA ILE A 6 3.84 -17.12 17.65
C ILE A 6 2.75 -18.17 17.55
N VAL A 7 1.58 -17.76 17.05
CA VAL A 7 0.48 -18.66 16.71
C VAL A 7 0.44 -18.83 15.19
N ARG A 8 0.49 -20.09 14.72
CA ARG A 8 0.39 -20.41 13.29
C ARG A 8 -1.07 -20.68 12.93
N VAL A 9 -1.56 -19.95 11.93
CA VAL A 9 -2.90 -20.14 11.39
C VAL A 9 -2.77 -20.78 10.01
N PRO A 10 -3.46 -21.89 9.72
CA PRO A 10 -3.52 -22.45 8.38
C PRO A 10 -4.35 -21.55 7.47
N GLY A 11 -3.91 -21.40 6.21
CA GLY A 11 -4.62 -20.57 5.23
C GLY A 11 -3.78 -19.40 4.72
N ASN A 12 -4.45 -18.34 4.30
CA ASN A 12 -3.86 -17.13 3.73
C ASN A 12 -3.74 -15.99 4.78
N TYR A 13 -3.35 -14.80 4.31
CA TYR A 13 -3.21 -13.62 5.17
C TYR A 13 -4.55 -13.22 5.83
N GLU A 14 -5.64 -13.24 5.09
CA GLU A 14 -6.96 -12.87 5.57
C GLU A 14 -7.47 -13.83 6.65
N ASP A 15 -7.17 -15.13 6.52
CA ASP A 15 -7.49 -16.13 7.56
C ASP A 15 -6.74 -15.81 8.86
N ALA A 16 -5.48 -15.42 8.76
CA ALA A 16 -4.68 -15.00 9.91
C ALA A 16 -5.21 -13.71 10.56
N VAL A 17 -5.66 -12.73 9.77
CA VAL A 17 -6.30 -11.51 10.26
C VAL A 17 -7.59 -11.83 11.02
N LEU A 18 -8.46 -12.68 10.47
CA LEU A 18 -9.71 -13.07 11.11
C LEU A 18 -9.47 -13.80 12.45
N GLU A 19 -8.52 -14.73 12.47
CA GLU A 19 -8.22 -15.48 13.69
C GLU A 19 -7.57 -14.59 14.75
N SER A 20 -6.65 -13.69 14.38
CA SER A 20 -6.03 -12.77 15.33
C SER A 20 -7.04 -11.79 15.93
N SER A 21 -7.99 -11.30 15.13
CA SER A 21 -9.08 -10.46 15.62
C SER A 21 -9.98 -11.21 16.61
N ARG A 22 -10.30 -12.49 16.32
CA ARG A 22 -11.06 -13.34 17.24
C ARG A 22 -10.33 -13.54 18.57
N VAL A 23 -9.03 -13.88 18.50
CA VAL A 23 -8.20 -14.09 19.70
C VAL A 23 -8.11 -12.79 20.54
N ALA A 24 -7.96 -11.65 19.88
CA ALA A 24 -7.90 -10.36 20.55
C ALA A 24 -9.18 -10.05 21.32
N GLN A 25 -10.34 -10.32 20.73
CA GLN A 25 -11.63 -10.12 21.39
C GLN A 25 -11.84 -11.06 22.58
N ASP A 26 -11.52 -12.36 22.42
CA ASP A 26 -11.70 -13.38 23.46
C ASP A 26 -10.78 -13.14 24.68
N ALA A 27 -9.58 -12.62 24.46
CA ALA A 27 -8.56 -12.43 25.49
C ALA A 27 -8.42 -11.00 26.00
N ASP A 28 -9.28 -10.07 25.56
CA ASP A 28 -9.18 -8.61 25.84
C ASP A 28 -7.81 -8.04 25.47
N TYR A 29 -7.27 -8.47 24.35
CA TYR A 29 -6.03 -7.96 23.76
C TYR A 29 -6.30 -6.83 22.78
N TYR A 30 -5.31 -5.97 22.58
CA TYR A 30 -5.38 -4.97 21.53
C TYR A 30 -5.19 -5.64 20.15
N ASP A 31 -6.22 -5.54 19.31
CA ASP A 31 -6.11 -5.96 17.91
C ASP A 31 -5.35 -4.91 17.11
N ALA A 32 -4.13 -5.25 16.68
CA ALA A 32 -3.26 -4.38 15.90
C ALA A 32 -3.41 -4.52 14.38
N ASN A 33 -4.40 -5.29 13.91
CA ASN A 33 -4.66 -5.44 12.48
C ASN A 33 -4.97 -4.10 11.80
N PRO A 34 -4.66 -3.96 10.50
CA PRO A 34 -5.08 -2.80 9.73
C PRO A 34 -6.61 -2.70 9.63
N GLY A 35 -7.11 -1.46 9.44
CA GLY A 35 -8.53 -1.20 9.24
C GLY A 35 -9.33 -0.96 10.51
N GLY A 36 -10.64 -0.82 10.35
CA GLY A 36 -11.59 -0.65 11.43
C GLY A 36 -11.25 0.51 12.37
N THR A 37 -11.18 0.24 13.66
CA THR A 37 -10.85 1.23 14.69
C THR A 37 -9.39 1.74 14.60
N ASN A 38 -8.52 0.98 13.95
CA ASN A 38 -7.10 1.31 13.81
C ASN A 38 -6.80 2.21 12.60
N THR A 39 -7.70 2.31 11.63
CA THR A 39 -7.47 3.08 10.39
C THR A 39 -6.95 4.48 10.65
N LEU A 40 -7.55 5.24 11.56
CA LEU A 40 -7.12 6.62 11.82
C LEU A 40 -5.71 6.72 12.39
N GLN A 41 -5.35 5.84 13.32
CA GLN A 41 -4.01 5.80 13.91
C GLN A 41 -2.95 5.38 12.90
N GLN A 42 -3.26 4.37 12.10
CA GLN A 42 -2.36 3.88 11.06
C GLN A 42 -2.15 4.92 9.96
N LEU A 43 -3.21 5.58 9.50
CA LEU A 43 -3.09 6.67 8.53
C LEU A 43 -2.28 7.86 9.07
N ARG A 44 -2.36 8.15 10.39
CA ARG A 44 -1.48 9.16 11.03
C ARG A 44 -0.03 8.71 11.05
N GLY A 45 0.24 7.44 11.40
CA GLY A 45 1.59 6.88 11.37
C GLY A 45 2.22 6.98 9.97
N TYR A 46 1.51 6.55 8.93
CA TYR A 46 2.00 6.66 7.55
C TYR A 46 2.05 8.10 7.02
N ALA A 47 1.31 9.04 7.60
CA ALA A 47 1.40 10.45 7.24
C ALA A 47 2.77 11.07 7.57
N GLU A 48 3.51 10.50 8.52
CA GLU A 48 4.87 10.95 8.85
C GLU A 48 5.85 10.81 7.68
N ILE A 49 5.64 9.86 6.77
CA ILE A 49 6.43 9.73 5.54
C ILE A 49 6.41 11.03 4.72
N ALA A 50 5.26 11.70 4.63
CA ALA A 50 5.16 12.99 3.94
C ALA A 50 5.93 14.10 4.67
N ASN A 51 5.98 14.07 6.01
CA ASN A 51 6.77 15.01 6.80
C ASN A 51 8.27 14.79 6.58
N GLU A 52 8.73 13.54 6.57
CA GLU A 52 10.12 13.19 6.29
C GLU A 52 10.54 13.62 4.89
N ILE A 53 9.71 13.38 3.88
CA ILE A 53 9.97 13.85 2.50
C ILE A 53 10.02 15.37 2.44
N TYR A 54 9.10 16.06 3.12
CA TYR A 54 9.13 17.52 3.18
C TYR A 54 10.40 18.05 3.88
N ASP A 55 10.86 17.39 4.93
CA ASP A 55 12.06 17.83 5.65
C ASP A 55 13.32 17.73 4.79
N GLU A 56 13.36 16.78 3.86
CA GLU A 56 14.45 16.65 2.90
C GLU A 56 14.33 17.61 1.72
N LEU A 57 13.16 17.64 1.05
CA LEU A 57 12.95 18.36 -0.20
C LEU A 57 12.53 19.83 -0.01
N ARG A 58 12.04 20.20 1.17
CA ARG A 58 11.45 21.50 1.52
C ARG A 58 10.23 21.88 0.68
N ASP A 59 9.70 20.96 -0.10
CA ASP A 59 8.44 21.03 -0.85
C ASP A 59 7.95 19.60 -1.13
N ALA A 60 6.81 19.46 -1.77
CA ALA A 60 6.33 18.17 -2.25
C ALA A 60 7.02 17.78 -3.57
N PRO A 61 7.36 16.50 -3.76
CA PRO A 61 7.77 16.00 -5.06
C PRO A 61 6.64 16.15 -6.10
N ALA A 62 6.97 16.09 -7.38
CA ALA A 62 5.96 16.08 -8.44
C ALA A 62 5.11 14.80 -8.41
N LEU A 63 5.76 13.67 -8.11
CA LEU A 63 5.18 12.34 -8.12
C LEU A 63 5.58 11.57 -6.86
N GLY A 64 4.66 10.78 -6.32
CA GLY A 64 4.91 9.83 -5.24
C GLY A 64 4.42 8.44 -5.63
N ALA A 65 5.35 7.50 -5.83
CA ALA A 65 5.02 6.14 -6.23
C ALA A 65 5.04 5.18 -5.03
N VAL A 66 3.96 4.44 -4.84
CA VAL A 66 3.76 3.58 -3.66
C VAL A 66 3.35 2.17 -4.10
N PRO A 67 4.00 1.12 -3.59
CA PRO A 67 3.48 -0.24 -3.76
C PRO A 67 2.17 -0.37 -2.96
N GLY A 68 1.14 -0.93 -3.60
CA GLY A 68 -0.21 -1.02 -3.04
C GLY A 68 -0.62 -2.45 -2.70
N SER A 69 -1.01 -2.68 -1.44
CA SER A 69 -1.74 -3.86 -0.99
C SER A 69 -3.08 -3.40 -0.41
N ASN A 70 -3.22 -3.24 0.90
CA ASN A 70 -4.44 -2.79 1.58
C ASN A 70 -4.78 -1.29 1.38
N GLY A 71 -3.85 -0.49 0.86
CA GLY A 71 -4.07 0.94 0.60
C GLY A 71 -3.66 1.89 1.74
N THR A 72 -3.45 1.40 2.95
CA THR A 72 -3.21 2.21 4.15
C THR A 72 -2.01 3.15 4.02
N THR A 73 -0.88 2.66 3.48
CA THR A 73 0.34 3.46 3.28
C THR A 73 0.09 4.64 2.33
N LEU A 74 -0.51 4.38 1.17
CA LEU A 74 -0.78 5.42 0.17
C LEU A 74 -1.76 6.47 0.71
N ALA A 75 -2.84 6.02 1.36
CA ALA A 75 -3.82 6.90 1.99
C ALA A 75 -3.20 7.74 3.11
N GLY A 76 -2.29 7.17 3.90
CA GLY A 76 -1.56 7.90 4.95
C GLY A 76 -0.64 8.98 4.37
N ILE A 77 0.15 8.63 3.35
CA ILE A 77 1.01 9.59 2.64
C ILE A 77 0.17 10.75 2.08
N TYR A 78 -0.96 10.45 1.44
CA TYR A 78 -1.89 11.49 0.97
C TYR A 78 -2.34 12.43 2.10
N LYS A 79 -2.76 11.87 3.25
CA LYS A 79 -3.17 12.69 4.40
C LYS A 79 -2.04 13.57 4.93
N GLY A 80 -0.82 13.05 4.94
CA GLY A 80 0.36 13.81 5.35
C GLY A 80 0.60 15.01 4.42
N PHE A 81 0.66 14.79 3.11
CA PHE A 81 0.82 15.88 2.13
C PHE A 81 -0.37 16.85 2.15
N MET A 82 -1.59 16.37 2.30
CA MET A 82 -2.77 17.23 2.44
C MET A 82 -2.67 18.13 3.68
N SER A 83 -2.17 17.61 4.82
CA SER A 83 -1.92 18.39 6.02
C SER A 83 -0.84 19.46 5.80
N LEU A 84 0.26 19.13 5.16
CA LEU A 84 1.32 20.08 4.80
C LEU A 84 0.80 21.16 3.85
N TYR A 85 0.04 20.78 2.83
CA TYR A 85 -0.56 21.71 1.87
C TYR A 85 -1.52 22.70 2.54
N ARG A 86 -2.45 22.21 3.37
CA ARG A 86 -3.40 23.06 4.11
C ARG A 86 -2.71 24.04 5.06
N ARG A 87 -1.53 23.70 5.57
CA ARG A 87 -0.70 24.58 6.40
C ARG A 87 0.21 25.52 5.59
N GLY A 88 0.13 25.50 4.27
CA GLY A 88 0.98 26.31 3.39
C GLY A 88 2.46 25.95 3.44
N LYS A 89 2.80 24.72 3.82
CA LYS A 89 4.18 24.24 3.90
C LYS A 89 4.72 23.78 2.55
N ILE A 90 3.86 23.28 1.69
CA ILE A 90 4.19 22.81 0.33
C ILE A 90 3.35 23.58 -0.70
N SER A 91 3.91 23.73 -1.89
CA SER A 91 3.32 24.53 -2.97
C SER A 91 2.23 23.75 -3.75
N ARG A 92 2.25 22.43 -3.68
CA ARG A 92 1.34 21.52 -4.40
C ARG A 92 1.19 20.18 -3.68
N LEU A 93 0.18 19.41 -4.04
CA LEU A 93 0.13 17.98 -3.71
C LEU A 93 0.92 17.18 -4.76
N PRO A 94 1.65 16.13 -4.36
CA PRO A 94 2.24 15.21 -5.34
C PRO A 94 1.14 14.39 -6.02
N ARG A 95 1.28 14.08 -7.31
CA ARG A 95 0.45 13.06 -7.95
C ARG A 95 0.85 11.69 -7.37
N LEU A 96 -0.10 10.97 -6.80
CA LEU A 96 0.17 9.69 -6.14
C LEU A 96 -0.09 8.52 -7.09
N VAL A 97 0.90 7.66 -7.22
CA VAL A 97 0.89 6.53 -8.16
C VAL A 97 0.92 5.23 -7.37
N ALA A 98 0.01 4.32 -7.69
CA ALA A 98 -0.04 3.00 -7.06
C ALA A 98 0.42 1.89 -8.02
N GLY A 99 1.30 1.02 -7.55
CA GLY A 99 1.68 -0.21 -8.24
C GLY A 99 1.37 -1.44 -7.41
N SER A 100 0.80 -2.50 -8.01
CA SER A 100 0.53 -3.74 -7.30
C SER A 100 0.71 -4.97 -8.20
N ALA A 101 0.43 -6.15 -7.66
CA ALA A 101 0.51 -7.41 -8.39
C ALA A 101 -0.58 -7.51 -9.46
N HIS A 102 -0.20 -8.05 -10.62
CA HIS A 102 -1.08 -8.16 -11.79
C HIS A 102 -2.39 -8.90 -11.47
N SER A 103 -3.53 -8.20 -11.69
CA SER A 103 -4.90 -8.72 -11.50
C SER A 103 -5.21 -9.24 -10.10
N LYS A 104 -4.47 -8.81 -9.07
CA LYS A 104 -4.57 -9.35 -7.70
C LYS A 104 -4.72 -8.26 -6.64
N ASN A 105 -5.27 -7.11 -7.00
CA ASN A 105 -5.48 -6.02 -6.06
C ASN A 105 -6.75 -5.24 -6.38
N PRO A 106 -7.70 -5.09 -5.43
CA PRO A 106 -8.95 -4.35 -5.62
C PRO A 106 -8.77 -2.90 -6.03
N ILE A 107 -7.77 -2.19 -5.48
CA ILE A 107 -7.52 -0.77 -5.76
C ILE A 107 -7.14 -0.57 -7.22
N ILE A 108 -6.17 -1.39 -7.70
CA ILE A 108 -5.73 -1.33 -9.10
C ILE A 108 -6.87 -1.71 -10.04
N ASN A 109 -7.61 -2.77 -9.70
CA ASN A 109 -8.78 -3.21 -10.47
C ASN A 109 -9.83 -2.11 -10.59
N ALA A 110 -10.17 -1.44 -9.47
CA ALA A 110 -11.13 -0.34 -9.45
C ALA A 110 -10.66 0.86 -10.28
N TYR A 111 -9.38 1.23 -10.17
CA TYR A 111 -8.83 2.33 -10.96
C TYR A 111 -8.84 2.03 -12.45
N VAL A 112 -8.29 0.88 -12.88
CA VAL A 112 -8.17 0.50 -14.29
C VAL A 112 -9.53 0.32 -14.96
N LYS A 113 -10.51 -0.23 -14.25
CA LYS A 113 -11.89 -0.39 -14.75
C LYS A 113 -12.77 0.84 -14.54
N ASN A 114 -12.23 1.91 -13.96
CA ASN A 114 -12.96 3.12 -13.61
C ASN A 114 -14.22 2.85 -12.77
N LEU A 115 -14.14 1.92 -11.82
CA LEU A 115 -15.23 1.62 -10.88
C LEU A 115 -15.34 2.75 -9.85
N ALA A 116 -16.54 2.97 -9.34
CA ALA A 116 -16.78 3.98 -8.30
C ALA A 116 -16.09 3.61 -6.98
N HIS A 117 -16.06 2.33 -6.66
CA HIS A 117 -15.58 1.75 -5.40
C HIS A 117 -14.64 0.57 -5.63
N CYS A 118 -13.85 0.22 -4.63
CA CYS A 118 -13.09 -1.02 -4.61
C CYS A 118 -14.03 -2.20 -4.38
N GLU A 119 -14.06 -3.12 -5.33
CA GLU A 119 -14.83 -4.36 -5.21
C GLU A 119 -13.89 -5.50 -4.84
N ASP A 120 -14.35 -6.39 -3.96
CA ASP A 120 -13.60 -7.59 -3.61
C ASP A 120 -13.35 -8.46 -4.84
N LEU A 121 -12.18 -9.05 -4.89
CA LEU A 121 -11.83 -10.00 -5.94
C LEU A 121 -12.20 -11.41 -5.50
N ASP A 122 -12.24 -12.33 -6.44
CA ASP A 122 -12.50 -13.74 -6.19
C ASP A 122 -11.30 -14.40 -5.47
N PRO A 123 -11.45 -14.80 -4.19
CA PRO A 123 -10.34 -15.40 -3.44
C PRO A 123 -9.76 -16.65 -4.08
N GLU A 124 -10.58 -17.43 -4.80
CA GLU A 124 -10.16 -18.68 -5.46
C GLU A 124 -9.19 -18.42 -6.63
N LYS A 125 -9.17 -17.20 -7.17
CA LYS A 125 -8.27 -16.77 -8.24
C LYS A 125 -6.99 -16.10 -7.74
N MET A 126 -6.83 -15.98 -6.42
CA MET A 126 -5.68 -15.32 -5.81
C MET A 126 -4.55 -16.31 -5.58
N HIS A 127 -3.70 -16.47 -6.58
CA HIS A 127 -2.51 -17.33 -6.48
C HIS A 127 -1.29 -16.48 -6.20
N GLU A 128 -0.74 -16.64 -5.01
CA GLU A 128 0.48 -15.98 -4.58
C GLU A 128 1.74 -16.63 -5.18
N SER A 129 2.78 -15.83 -5.30
CA SER A 129 4.14 -16.26 -5.56
C SER A 129 5.05 -15.66 -4.48
N THR A 130 6.25 -16.16 -4.34
CA THR A 130 7.25 -15.58 -3.43
C THR A 130 7.63 -14.13 -3.78
N VAL A 131 7.25 -13.65 -4.96
CA VAL A 131 7.53 -12.29 -5.44
C VAL A 131 6.39 -11.33 -5.10
N ASN A 132 5.15 -11.74 -5.33
CA ASN A 132 3.98 -10.86 -5.26
C ASN A 132 3.17 -10.98 -3.97
N GLU A 133 3.45 -11.98 -3.13
CA GLU A 133 2.71 -12.25 -1.89
C GLU A 133 2.47 -11.00 -1.03
N PRO A 134 3.44 -10.08 -0.82
CA PRO A 134 3.19 -8.89 0.01
C PRO A 134 2.18 -7.88 -0.58
N LEU A 135 1.80 -8.02 -1.84
CA LEU A 135 0.93 -7.08 -2.55
C LEU A 135 -0.47 -7.62 -2.83
N ILE A 136 -0.61 -8.95 -2.87
CA ILE A 136 -1.89 -9.56 -3.22
C ILE A 136 -2.85 -9.48 -2.04
N ASN A 137 -4.08 -9.18 -2.35
CA ASN A 137 -5.23 -9.28 -1.46
C ASN A 137 -6.51 -9.34 -2.28
N TRP A 138 -7.49 -10.10 -1.83
CA TRP A 138 -8.80 -10.10 -2.45
C TRP A 138 -9.70 -9.01 -1.87
N HIS A 139 -9.39 -8.52 -0.66
CA HIS A 139 -10.10 -7.46 0.04
C HIS A 139 -9.11 -6.37 0.49
N SER A 140 -9.22 -5.16 -0.05
CA SER A 140 -8.35 -4.03 0.34
C SER A 140 -9.00 -3.23 1.47
N ILE A 141 -8.52 -3.41 2.69
CA ILE A 141 -9.13 -2.87 3.92
C ILE A 141 -9.27 -1.33 3.89
N ASP A 142 -8.27 -0.62 3.41
CA ASP A 142 -8.29 0.85 3.26
C ASP A 142 -8.33 1.25 1.77
N GLY A 143 -8.87 0.37 0.91
CA GLY A 143 -8.87 0.53 -0.54
C GLY A 143 -9.56 1.81 -1.01
N GLU A 144 -10.70 2.15 -0.43
CA GLU A 144 -11.44 3.38 -0.77
C GLU A 144 -10.60 4.63 -0.50
N HIS A 145 -9.94 4.69 0.64
CA HIS A 145 -9.06 5.82 0.98
C HIS A 145 -7.89 5.97 -0.01
N ALA A 146 -7.34 4.84 -0.47
CA ALA A 146 -6.26 4.85 -1.45
C ALA A 146 -6.75 5.25 -2.84
N LEU A 147 -7.89 4.71 -3.28
CA LEU A 147 -8.51 5.05 -4.57
C LEU A 147 -8.86 6.53 -4.65
N ASP A 148 -9.44 7.07 -3.59
CA ASP A 148 -9.75 8.50 -3.46
C ASP A 148 -8.46 9.35 -3.52
N ALA A 149 -7.40 8.93 -2.85
CA ALA A 149 -6.12 9.64 -2.86
C ALA A 149 -5.50 9.69 -4.26
N ILE A 150 -5.51 8.56 -5.00
CA ILE A 150 -5.03 8.51 -6.39
C ILE A 150 -5.82 9.48 -7.26
N ARG A 151 -7.15 9.46 -7.19
CA ARG A 151 -8.03 10.32 -7.97
C ARG A 151 -7.89 11.80 -7.61
N ALA A 152 -7.89 12.12 -6.32
CA ALA A 152 -7.80 13.49 -5.83
C ALA A 152 -6.46 14.17 -6.16
N THR A 153 -5.42 13.40 -6.44
CA THR A 153 -4.10 13.90 -6.82
C THR A 153 -3.82 13.80 -8.32
N GLU A 154 -4.83 13.43 -9.12
CA GLU A 154 -4.66 13.18 -10.56
C GLU A 154 -3.55 12.17 -10.87
N GLY A 155 -3.39 11.22 -9.95
CA GLY A 155 -2.44 10.12 -10.06
C GLY A 155 -2.98 8.98 -10.92
N TRP A 156 -2.27 7.87 -10.93
CA TRP A 156 -2.71 6.67 -11.63
C TRP A 156 -2.36 5.41 -10.87
N ALA A 157 -2.91 4.30 -11.33
CA ALA A 157 -2.60 3.00 -10.78
C ALA A 157 -2.42 1.98 -11.91
N THR A 158 -1.44 1.09 -11.75
CA THR A 158 -1.21 -0.01 -12.67
C THR A 158 -0.69 -1.24 -11.96
N ASP A 159 -0.78 -2.37 -12.62
CA ASP A 159 -0.27 -3.62 -12.11
C ASP A 159 1.09 -3.99 -12.73
N ALA A 160 1.89 -4.71 -11.95
CA ALA A 160 3.20 -5.21 -12.33
C ALA A 160 3.23 -6.73 -12.29
N SER A 161 3.83 -7.35 -13.31
CA SER A 161 4.12 -8.79 -13.26
C SER A 161 5.32 -9.08 -12.35
N ASP A 162 5.42 -10.32 -11.85
CA ASP A 162 6.57 -10.78 -11.07
C ASP A 162 7.89 -10.52 -11.81
N LYS A 163 7.91 -10.74 -13.14
CA LYS A 163 9.06 -10.46 -13.99
C LYS A 163 9.49 -8.99 -13.93
N ASN A 164 8.53 -8.07 -13.96
CA ASN A 164 8.81 -6.63 -13.90
C ASN A 164 9.36 -6.25 -12.52
N MET A 165 8.76 -6.76 -11.44
CA MET A 165 9.22 -6.50 -10.09
C MET A 165 10.64 -7.04 -9.84
N LEU A 166 10.95 -8.25 -10.29
CA LEU A 166 12.30 -8.82 -10.23
C LEU A 166 13.31 -8.00 -11.04
N PHE A 167 12.93 -7.54 -12.22
CA PHE A 167 13.79 -6.71 -13.06
C PHE A 167 14.16 -5.40 -12.36
N PHE A 168 13.17 -4.70 -11.77
CA PHE A 168 13.45 -3.43 -11.09
C PHE A 168 14.20 -3.63 -9.77
N ALA A 169 13.95 -4.69 -9.02
CA ALA A 169 14.72 -5.00 -7.83
C ALA A 169 16.20 -5.25 -8.17
N LYS A 170 16.46 -6.00 -9.26
CA LYS A 170 17.83 -6.20 -9.76
C LYS A 170 18.48 -4.90 -10.20
N MET A 171 17.75 -4.07 -10.95
CA MET A 171 18.25 -2.77 -11.43
C MET A 171 18.62 -1.84 -10.26
N LEU A 172 17.78 -1.73 -9.22
CA LEU A 172 18.07 -0.93 -8.04
C LEU A 172 19.31 -1.43 -7.30
N ARG A 173 19.48 -2.74 -7.18
CA ARG A 173 20.68 -3.33 -6.57
C ARG A 173 21.94 -3.00 -7.36
N GLU A 174 21.90 -3.15 -8.70
CA GLU A 174 23.08 -2.98 -9.55
C GLU A 174 23.45 -1.50 -9.78
N GLN A 175 22.47 -0.61 -9.86
CA GLN A 175 22.70 0.79 -10.21
C GLN A 175 22.77 1.73 -8.99
N GLU A 176 21.96 1.45 -7.96
CA GLU A 176 21.81 2.31 -6.79
C GLU A 176 22.37 1.67 -5.50
N GLY A 177 22.75 0.40 -5.53
CA GLY A 177 23.18 -0.33 -4.35
C GLY A 177 22.05 -0.62 -3.35
N LEU A 178 20.79 -0.50 -3.78
CA LEU A 178 19.62 -0.70 -2.94
C LEU A 178 19.10 -2.13 -3.08
N ASP A 179 19.15 -2.88 -1.99
CA ASP A 179 18.59 -4.23 -1.92
C ASP A 179 17.18 -4.19 -1.34
N VAL A 180 16.18 -4.34 -2.19
CA VAL A 180 14.75 -4.23 -1.84
C VAL A 180 14.00 -5.49 -2.21
N LEU A 181 12.87 -5.74 -1.52
CA LEU A 181 11.96 -6.80 -1.94
C LEU A 181 11.42 -6.48 -3.35
N PRO A 182 11.34 -7.46 -4.25
CA PRO A 182 10.78 -7.26 -5.58
C PRO A 182 9.39 -6.61 -5.56
N ALA A 183 8.51 -7.03 -4.66
CA ALA A 183 7.17 -6.45 -4.47
C ALA A 183 7.21 -4.93 -4.25
N SER A 184 8.21 -4.42 -3.51
CA SER A 184 8.36 -2.99 -3.24
C SER A 184 8.58 -2.16 -4.52
N THR A 185 9.03 -2.78 -5.61
CA THR A 185 9.29 -2.10 -6.88
C THR A 185 8.06 -1.94 -7.76
N ALA A 186 6.90 -2.47 -7.37
CA ALA A 186 5.66 -2.31 -8.13
C ALA A 186 5.29 -0.83 -8.30
N GLY A 187 5.51 0.01 -7.27
CA GLY A 187 5.32 1.46 -7.36
C GLY A 187 6.26 2.11 -8.38
N LEU A 188 7.54 1.70 -8.39
CA LEU A 188 8.51 2.20 -9.38
C LEU A 188 8.12 1.79 -10.82
N TYR A 189 7.65 0.56 -11.00
CA TYR A 189 7.12 0.12 -12.29
C TYR A 189 5.91 0.98 -12.72
N ALA A 190 4.99 1.24 -11.79
CA ALA A 190 3.83 2.07 -12.07
C ALA A 190 4.21 3.50 -12.49
N LEU A 191 5.28 4.05 -11.91
CA LEU A 191 5.77 5.39 -12.22
C LEU A 191 6.15 5.57 -13.69
N ILE A 192 6.68 4.53 -14.32
CA ILE A 192 7.14 4.59 -15.73
C ILE A 192 6.08 4.13 -16.74
N ARG A 193 4.87 3.83 -16.28
CA ARG A 193 3.77 3.29 -17.11
C ARG A 193 2.58 4.24 -17.23
N GLU A 194 2.80 5.53 -17.11
CA GLU A 194 1.78 6.57 -17.36
C GLU A 194 1.17 6.48 -18.75
#